data_9df61924b396d783673d8c95b0052469
#
_entry.id   9df61924b396d783673d8c95b0052469
#
_cell.length_a   1.000
_cell.length_b   1.000
_cell.length_c   1.000
_cell.angle_alpha   90.00
_cell.angle_beta   90.00
_cell.angle_gamma   90.00
#
_symmetry.space_group_name_H-M   'P 1'
#
loop_
_entity.id
_entity.type
_entity.pdbx_description
1 polymer ?
#
loop_
_entity_poly.entity_id
_entity_poly.type
_entity_poly.pdbx_seq_one_letter_code
_entity_poly.pdbx_strand_id
1 'polypeptide(L)'
;MEPSEEIRRVVARWTRAISEGDADCLQRLSEHAGTLIVGTDPAEWWRGAETRAVWGRQLEELRGVFSVRADEIDAWEEGSVGWAALKETISVDGETREARATYVLRLEHGEWKVVQAHWSLPQAKLETFRRSLTVTIDELEKMVQHERPDLSGTLDSEGTVTIVFTDIVDSTVLLGRLGDRAWLDRLQRHNAIIEQTTAEHGGTVVETQGDGSMLAFPSARRAVACAQAIQCAVGRAFADASPPMDVRIGVHTGDAIHEGDHFFGTTVHYAARVASEALGGEVLVSNVVHDLVAGPGVDFRESREAELKGLSGLHRLFAVDLIERGESPTNR
;
A
#
# COMPACT_ATOMS: atom_id res chain seq x y z
N MET A 1 22.72 9.75 -15.00
CA MET A 1 22.35 8.89 -13.87
C MET A 1 21.98 7.53 -14.43
N GLU A 2 22.73 6.48 -14.12
CA GLU A 2 22.58 5.16 -14.71
C GLU A 2 22.39 4.12 -13.60
N PRO A 3 21.57 3.06 -13.82
CA PRO A 3 21.47 1.94 -12.88
C PRO A 3 22.85 1.28 -12.68
N SER A 4 23.21 0.97 -11.44
CA SER A 4 24.54 0.43 -11.11
C SER A 4 24.48 -0.91 -10.42
N GLU A 5 24.88 -1.96 -11.12
CA GLU A 5 25.07 -3.29 -10.56
C GLU A 5 26.27 -3.36 -9.59
N GLU A 6 27.22 -2.44 -9.71
CA GLU A 6 28.36 -2.36 -8.82
C GLU A 6 27.94 -1.82 -7.45
N ILE A 7 27.21 -0.70 -7.42
CA ILE A 7 26.64 -0.15 -6.18
C ILE A 7 25.71 -1.17 -5.53
N ARG A 8 24.83 -1.83 -6.29
CA ARG A 8 23.93 -2.89 -5.79
C ARG A 8 24.72 -3.98 -5.06
N ARG A 9 25.81 -4.47 -5.66
CA ARG A 9 26.66 -5.50 -5.04
C ARG A 9 27.39 -5.01 -3.80
N VAL A 10 27.83 -3.75 -3.78
CA VAL A 10 28.50 -3.16 -2.60
C VAL A 10 27.53 -3.07 -1.44
N VAL A 11 26.31 -2.56 -1.68
CA VAL A 11 25.30 -2.39 -0.64
C VAL A 11 24.79 -3.74 -0.13
N ALA A 12 24.54 -4.71 -1.01
CA ALA A 12 24.13 -6.07 -0.63
C ALA A 12 25.19 -6.77 0.27
N ARG A 13 26.47 -6.57 -0.02
CA ARG A 13 27.56 -7.05 0.86
C ARG A 13 27.62 -6.33 2.19
N TRP A 14 27.38 -5.04 2.18
CA TRP A 14 27.29 -4.23 3.38
C TRP A 14 26.18 -4.72 4.32
N THR A 15 24.94 -4.85 3.81
CA THR A 15 23.79 -5.37 4.56
C THR A 15 24.07 -6.76 5.13
N ARG A 16 24.69 -7.66 4.35
CA ARG A 16 25.08 -8.99 4.82
C ARG A 16 26.09 -8.92 5.96
N ALA A 17 27.13 -8.12 5.83
CA ALA A 17 28.16 -7.97 6.86
C ALA A 17 27.58 -7.42 8.17
N ILE A 18 26.64 -6.49 8.10
CA ILE A 18 25.88 -6.00 9.26
C ILE A 18 25.12 -7.17 9.91
N SER A 19 24.39 -7.97 9.13
CA SER A 19 23.62 -9.12 9.62
C SER A 19 24.49 -10.18 10.30
N GLU A 20 25.71 -10.35 9.81
CA GLU A 20 26.69 -11.31 10.35
C GLU A 20 27.48 -10.74 11.55
N GLY A 21 27.28 -9.46 11.87
CA GLY A 21 28.06 -8.75 12.90
C GLY A 21 29.55 -8.64 12.52
N ASP A 22 29.85 -8.58 11.22
CA ASP A 22 31.19 -8.50 10.69
C ASP A 22 31.70 -7.05 10.70
N ALA A 23 32.64 -6.76 11.59
CA ALA A 23 33.25 -5.44 11.72
C ALA A 23 34.03 -4.98 10.46
N ASP A 24 34.33 -5.88 9.52
CA ASP A 24 34.98 -5.51 8.25
C ASP A 24 34.08 -4.62 7.38
N CYS A 25 32.77 -4.62 7.61
CA CYS A 25 31.89 -3.65 6.97
C CYS A 25 32.30 -2.19 7.26
N LEU A 26 32.87 -1.91 8.43
CA LEU A 26 33.36 -0.58 8.82
C LEU A 26 34.51 -0.06 7.94
N GLN A 27 35.27 -0.96 7.30
CA GLN A 27 36.32 -0.57 6.35
C GLN A 27 35.75 0.05 5.07
N ARG A 28 34.44 -0.19 4.81
CA ARG A 28 33.74 0.40 3.67
C ARG A 28 33.11 1.75 3.99
N LEU A 29 33.14 2.20 5.24
CA LEU A 29 32.82 3.58 5.59
C LEU A 29 33.93 4.50 5.09
N SER A 30 33.55 5.62 4.48
CA SER A 30 34.49 6.69 4.16
C SER A 30 35.11 7.27 5.43
N GLU A 31 36.37 7.66 5.34
CA GLU A 31 37.06 8.38 6.43
C GLU A 31 36.82 9.89 6.42
N HIS A 32 36.02 10.35 5.47
CA HIS A 32 35.69 11.76 5.32
C HIS A 32 34.95 12.29 6.56
N ALA A 33 35.32 13.50 7.02
CA ALA A 33 34.67 14.11 8.19
C ALA A 33 33.16 14.34 8.05
N GLY A 34 32.65 14.36 6.83
CA GLY A 34 31.24 14.47 6.51
C GLY A 34 30.48 13.14 6.47
N THR A 35 31.15 12.01 6.76
CA THR A 35 30.47 10.71 6.85
C THR A 35 29.39 10.76 7.93
N LEU A 36 28.16 10.30 7.59
CA LEU A 36 26.99 10.41 8.44
C LEU A 36 26.27 9.06 8.50
N ILE A 37 25.97 8.60 9.69
CA ILE A 37 25.02 7.51 9.91
C ILE A 37 23.84 8.03 10.74
N VAL A 38 22.63 7.73 10.26
CA VAL A 38 21.37 8.01 10.92
C VAL A 38 20.66 6.68 11.14
N GLY A 39 20.47 6.30 12.39
CA GLY A 39 19.78 5.09 12.78
C GLY A 39 18.29 5.30 12.96
N THR A 40 17.62 4.32 13.57
CA THR A 40 16.17 4.32 13.80
C THR A 40 15.75 5.01 15.10
N ASP A 41 16.68 5.21 16.02
CA ASP A 41 16.46 5.94 17.27
C ASP A 41 16.76 7.43 17.08
N PRO A 42 16.00 8.35 17.69
CA PRO A 42 16.26 9.80 17.60
C PRO A 42 17.65 10.24 18.04
N ALA A 43 18.34 9.48 18.90
CA ALA A 43 19.69 9.73 19.35
C ALA A 43 20.77 9.24 18.37
N GLU A 44 20.40 8.43 17.39
CA GLU A 44 21.32 7.82 16.43
C GLU A 44 21.65 8.74 15.26
N TRP A 45 22.52 9.70 15.51
CA TRP A 45 22.99 10.68 14.54
C TRP A 45 24.51 10.88 14.67
N TRP A 46 25.29 10.00 14.02
CA TRP A 46 26.76 9.98 14.19
C TRP A 46 27.49 10.52 12.99
N ARG A 47 28.57 11.28 13.22
CA ARG A 47 29.36 11.95 12.18
C ARG A 47 30.84 11.61 12.23
N GLY A 48 31.49 11.54 11.07
CA GLY A 48 32.92 11.39 10.91
C GLY A 48 33.49 10.20 11.66
N ALA A 49 34.56 10.40 12.42
CA ALA A 49 35.26 9.35 13.14
C ALA A 49 34.43 8.66 14.24
N GLU A 50 33.48 9.38 14.85
CA GLU A 50 32.58 8.84 15.87
C GLU A 50 31.72 7.69 15.31
N THR A 51 31.32 7.79 14.05
CA THR A 51 30.53 6.80 13.35
C THR A 51 31.10 5.39 13.45
N ARG A 52 32.41 5.22 13.22
CA ARG A 52 33.06 3.91 13.30
C ARG A 52 33.11 3.36 14.71
N ALA A 53 33.39 4.22 15.69
CA ALA A 53 33.54 3.80 17.08
C ALA A 53 32.21 3.34 17.69
N VAL A 54 31.11 4.09 17.41
CA VAL A 54 29.78 3.75 17.92
C VAL A 54 29.22 2.54 17.21
N TRP A 55 29.27 2.53 15.88
CA TRP A 55 28.75 1.44 15.08
C TRP A 55 29.49 0.13 15.35
N GLY A 56 30.81 0.16 15.53
CA GLY A 56 31.59 -1.03 15.86
C GLY A 56 31.14 -1.68 17.17
N ARG A 57 30.88 -0.89 18.21
CA ARG A 57 30.33 -1.40 19.47
C ARG A 57 28.93 -1.99 19.29
N GLN A 58 28.05 -1.31 18.56
CA GLN A 58 26.69 -1.80 18.31
C GLN A 58 26.68 -3.11 17.53
N LEU A 59 27.54 -3.27 16.51
CA LEU A 59 27.66 -4.53 15.76
C LEU A 59 28.13 -5.69 16.67
N GLU A 60 29.00 -5.43 17.63
CA GLU A 60 29.42 -6.44 18.61
C GLU A 60 28.28 -6.82 19.57
N GLU A 61 27.52 -5.84 20.07
CA GLU A 61 26.37 -6.03 20.96
C GLU A 61 25.21 -6.76 20.27
N LEU A 62 24.99 -6.48 19.00
CA LEU A 62 23.90 -7.05 18.21
C LEU A 62 24.23 -8.40 17.57
N ARG A 63 25.47 -8.87 17.71
CA ARG A 63 25.90 -10.14 17.11
C ARG A 63 25.07 -11.33 17.60
N GLY A 64 24.41 -12.01 16.68
CA GLY A 64 23.60 -13.20 16.96
C GLY A 64 22.17 -12.92 17.45
N VAL A 65 21.82 -11.66 17.75
CA VAL A 65 20.46 -11.27 18.11
C VAL A 65 19.78 -10.42 17.04
N PHE A 66 20.58 -9.80 16.16
CA PHE A 66 20.11 -8.98 15.06
C PHE A 66 20.42 -9.64 13.71
N SER A 67 19.48 -9.57 12.81
CA SER A 67 19.72 -9.88 11.39
C SER A 67 18.98 -8.91 10.49
N VAL A 68 19.56 -8.65 9.32
CA VAL A 68 18.96 -7.83 8.29
C VAL A 68 19.08 -8.52 6.94
N ARG A 69 18.00 -8.52 6.18
CA ARG A 69 17.94 -9.05 4.81
C ARG A 69 17.44 -7.95 3.89
N ALA A 70 18.19 -7.68 2.83
CA ALA A 70 17.72 -6.83 1.76
C ALA A 70 16.71 -7.61 0.88
N ASP A 71 15.49 -7.12 0.79
CA ASP A 71 14.42 -7.72 -0.01
C ASP A 71 14.39 -7.10 -1.41
N GLU A 72 14.65 -5.79 -1.51
CA GLU A 72 14.71 -5.04 -2.76
C GLU A 72 15.84 -4.02 -2.69
N ILE A 73 16.62 -3.86 -3.77
CA ILE A 73 17.72 -2.89 -3.86
C ILE A 73 17.61 -2.15 -5.18
N ASP A 74 17.37 -0.85 -5.10
CA ASP A 74 17.50 0.09 -6.20
C ASP A 74 18.82 0.85 -6.07
N ALA A 75 19.64 0.85 -7.13
CA ALA A 75 20.98 1.44 -7.07
C ALA A 75 21.35 2.14 -8.37
N TRP A 76 21.97 3.32 -8.23
CA TRP A 76 22.39 4.18 -9.34
C TRP A 76 23.76 4.79 -9.09
N GLU A 77 24.40 5.24 -10.17
CA GLU A 77 25.65 5.99 -10.12
C GLU A 77 25.68 7.16 -11.10
N GLU A 78 26.47 8.17 -10.74
CA GLU A 78 26.82 9.30 -11.62
C GLU A 78 28.23 9.80 -11.29
N GLY A 79 29.18 9.52 -12.16
CA GLY A 79 30.58 9.87 -11.96
C GLY A 79 31.18 9.17 -10.74
N SER A 80 31.55 9.94 -9.72
CA SER A 80 32.12 9.40 -8.48
C SER A 80 31.12 9.29 -7.32
N VAL A 81 29.84 9.45 -7.59
CA VAL A 81 28.77 9.35 -6.58
C VAL A 81 27.83 8.20 -6.93
N GLY A 82 27.52 7.38 -5.95
CA GLY A 82 26.52 6.33 -6.04
C GLY A 82 25.49 6.48 -4.93
N TRP A 83 24.30 5.96 -5.14
CA TRP A 83 23.29 5.87 -4.10
C TRP A 83 22.41 4.63 -4.27
N ALA A 84 21.84 4.19 -3.17
CA ALA A 84 20.91 3.09 -3.16
C ALA A 84 19.76 3.32 -2.19
N ALA A 85 18.61 2.76 -2.51
CA ALA A 85 17.46 2.64 -1.63
C ALA A 85 17.09 1.17 -1.49
N LEU A 86 16.77 0.73 -0.27
CA LEU A 86 16.49 -0.65 0.05
C LEU A 86 15.17 -0.78 0.81
N LYS A 87 14.42 -1.82 0.46
CA LYS A 87 13.47 -2.43 1.39
C LYS A 87 14.17 -3.58 2.09
N GLU A 88 14.06 -3.63 3.39
CA GLU A 88 14.76 -4.59 4.23
C GLU A 88 13.80 -5.23 5.23
N THR A 89 14.06 -6.48 5.56
CA THR A 89 13.46 -7.14 6.72
C THR A 89 14.51 -7.21 7.81
N ILE A 90 14.25 -6.59 8.95
CA ILE A 90 15.08 -6.70 10.14
C ILE A 90 14.46 -7.66 11.16
N SER A 91 15.29 -8.40 11.88
CA SER A 91 14.86 -9.26 12.98
C SER A 91 15.73 -9.00 14.20
N VAL A 92 15.09 -8.81 15.35
CA VAL A 92 15.74 -8.66 16.66
C VAL A 92 15.08 -9.64 17.62
N ASP A 93 15.83 -10.53 18.23
CA ASP A 93 15.31 -11.57 19.15
C ASP A 93 14.15 -12.40 18.57
N GLY A 94 14.12 -12.57 17.24
CA GLY A 94 13.06 -13.31 16.54
C GLY A 94 11.83 -12.49 16.16
N GLU A 95 11.70 -11.25 16.61
CA GLU A 95 10.69 -10.30 16.13
C GLU A 95 11.16 -9.68 14.81
N THR A 96 10.32 -9.77 13.78
CA THR A 96 10.59 -9.26 12.42
C THR A 96 9.85 -7.97 12.15
N ARG A 97 10.50 -7.01 11.50
CA ARG A 97 9.90 -5.75 11.07
C ARG A 97 10.43 -5.34 9.70
N GLU A 98 9.60 -4.67 8.94
CA GLU A 98 10.04 -3.99 7.73
C GLU A 98 10.87 -2.76 8.08
N ALA A 99 11.91 -2.52 7.30
CA ALA A 99 12.75 -1.34 7.39
C ALA A 99 13.03 -0.80 5.98
N ARG A 100 13.44 0.45 5.93
CA ARG A 100 13.94 1.10 4.72
C ARG A 100 15.33 1.65 5.00
N ALA A 101 16.23 1.45 4.04
CA ALA A 101 17.56 2.02 4.12
C ALA A 101 17.87 2.84 2.88
N THR A 102 18.66 3.90 3.06
CA THR A 102 19.23 4.68 1.96
C THR A 102 20.71 4.86 2.18
N TYR A 103 21.48 4.75 1.10
CA TYR A 103 22.92 4.88 1.11
C TYR A 103 23.37 5.88 0.07
N VAL A 104 24.34 6.72 0.44
CA VAL A 104 25.14 7.49 -0.51
C VAL A 104 26.56 6.99 -0.45
N LEU A 105 27.13 6.70 -1.61
CA LEU A 105 28.49 6.18 -1.77
C LEU A 105 29.32 7.14 -2.58
N ARG A 106 30.61 7.11 -2.35
CA ARG A 106 31.62 7.86 -3.09
C ARG A 106 32.72 6.91 -3.55
N LEU A 107 33.17 7.10 -4.78
CA LEU A 107 34.32 6.38 -5.31
C LEU A 107 35.61 7.01 -4.76
N GLU A 108 36.32 6.26 -3.91
CA GLU A 108 37.57 6.65 -3.26
C GLU A 108 38.67 5.65 -3.60
N HIS A 109 39.72 6.09 -4.28
CA HIS A 109 40.86 5.23 -4.70
C HIS A 109 40.44 3.95 -5.46
N GLY A 110 39.37 4.06 -6.26
CA GLY A 110 38.85 2.93 -7.05
C GLY A 110 37.91 2.01 -6.29
N GLU A 111 37.53 2.34 -5.05
CA GLU A 111 36.56 1.59 -4.24
C GLU A 111 35.38 2.47 -3.85
N TRP A 112 34.18 1.90 -3.90
CA TRP A 112 32.97 2.56 -3.40
C TRP A 112 32.94 2.51 -1.86
N LYS A 113 32.93 3.67 -1.24
CA LYS A 113 32.82 3.86 0.22
C LYS A 113 31.49 4.52 0.58
N VAL A 114 30.86 4.05 1.65
CA VAL A 114 29.62 4.64 2.19
C VAL A 114 29.97 5.93 2.90
N VAL A 115 29.40 7.04 2.44
CA VAL A 115 29.52 8.37 3.06
C VAL A 115 28.26 8.74 3.85
N GLN A 116 27.12 8.14 3.52
CA GLN A 116 25.89 8.29 4.29
C GLN A 116 25.13 6.98 4.30
N ALA A 117 24.58 6.61 5.46
CA ALA A 117 23.60 5.58 5.62
C ALA A 117 22.47 6.07 6.53
N HIS A 118 21.23 5.73 6.18
CA HIS A 118 20.06 6.06 6.97
C HIS A 118 19.10 4.88 6.98
N TRP A 119 18.61 4.54 8.16
CA TRP A 119 17.57 3.54 8.36
C TRP A 119 16.32 4.17 8.93
N SER A 120 15.17 3.69 8.50
CA SER A 120 13.88 4.07 9.05
C SER A 120 12.96 2.85 9.15
N LEU A 121 12.14 2.86 10.20
CA LEU A 121 11.05 1.89 10.33
C LEU A 121 9.79 2.52 9.72
N PRO A 122 9.17 1.90 8.71
CA PRO A 122 7.91 2.37 8.17
C PRO A 122 6.86 2.41 9.28
N GLN A 123 6.21 3.55 9.42
CA GLN A 123 5.04 3.69 10.28
C GLN A 123 3.91 4.27 9.46
N ALA A 124 2.69 3.79 9.68
CA ALA A 124 1.52 4.37 9.06
C ALA A 124 1.47 5.87 9.38
N LYS A 125 1.18 6.72 8.39
CA LYS A 125 1.09 8.19 8.57
C LYS A 125 0.15 8.55 9.72
N LEU A 126 -0.89 7.76 9.90
CA LEU A 126 -1.86 7.87 10.97
C LEU A 126 -1.23 7.74 12.36
N GLU A 127 -0.31 6.80 12.54
CA GLU A 127 0.40 6.58 13.81
C GLU A 127 1.43 7.69 14.07
N THR A 128 2.16 8.09 13.03
CA THR A 128 3.27 9.05 13.12
C THR A 128 2.78 10.48 13.40
N PHE A 129 1.76 10.94 12.66
CA PHE A 129 1.34 12.35 12.71
C PHE A 129 0.00 12.54 13.42
N ARG A 130 -0.69 11.47 13.77
CA ARG A 130 -2.10 11.50 14.21
C ARG A 130 -2.98 12.30 13.23
N ARG A 131 -2.59 12.29 11.96
CA ARG A 131 -3.26 12.92 10.83
C ARG A 131 -3.39 11.93 9.71
N SER A 132 -4.59 11.75 9.23
CA SER A 132 -4.83 11.12 7.95
C SER A 132 -4.56 12.15 6.85
N LEU A 133 -3.68 11.82 5.92
CA LEU A 133 -3.61 12.53 4.67
C LEU A 133 -4.60 11.85 3.73
N THR A 134 -5.56 12.61 3.22
CA THR A 134 -6.48 12.12 2.21
C THR A 134 -5.72 11.74 0.95
N VAL A 135 -6.01 10.57 0.42
CA VAL A 135 -5.41 10.06 -0.81
C VAL A 135 -6.55 9.81 -1.77
N THR A 136 -6.46 10.37 -2.96
CA THR A 136 -7.46 10.15 -4.00
C THR A 136 -7.35 8.72 -4.56
N ILE A 137 -8.45 8.20 -5.12
CA ILE A 137 -8.46 6.91 -5.83
C ILE A 137 -7.36 6.86 -6.90
N ASP A 138 -7.10 7.97 -7.61
CA ASP A 138 -6.03 8.08 -8.62
C ASP A 138 -4.63 7.91 -8.01
N GLU A 139 -4.40 8.39 -6.80
CA GLU A 139 -3.11 8.26 -6.10
C GLU A 139 -2.94 6.85 -5.55
N LEU A 140 -3.98 6.27 -4.97
CA LEU A 140 -3.98 4.88 -4.50
C LEU A 140 -3.73 3.91 -5.67
N GLU A 141 -4.39 4.12 -6.82
CA GLU A 141 -4.16 3.34 -8.03
C GLU A 141 -2.69 3.38 -8.47
N LYS A 142 -2.10 4.58 -8.55
CA LYS A 142 -0.69 4.75 -8.95
C LYS A 142 0.28 4.04 -8.02
N MET A 143 -0.02 4.04 -6.73
CA MET A 143 0.82 3.36 -5.73
C MET A 143 0.75 1.85 -5.90
N VAL A 144 -0.45 1.29 -6.02
CA VAL A 144 -0.66 -0.13 -6.25
C VAL A 144 0.02 -0.57 -7.56
N GLN A 145 -0.05 0.24 -8.62
CA GLN A 145 0.65 -0.04 -9.88
C GLN A 145 2.17 0.02 -9.73
N HIS A 146 2.70 0.86 -8.86
CA HIS A 146 4.13 0.97 -8.60
C HIS A 146 4.64 -0.16 -7.70
N GLU A 147 3.92 -0.48 -6.63
CA GLU A 147 4.30 -1.49 -5.65
C GLU A 147 4.03 -2.93 -6.12
N ARG A 148 3.08 -3.12 -7.05
CA ARG A 148 2.72 -4.42 -7.65
C ARG A 148 2.55 -5.52 -6.60
N PRO A 149 1.58 -5.39 -5.68
CA PRO A 149 1.37 -6.36 -4.63
C PRO A 149 1.07 -7.76 -5.21
N ASP A 150 1.50 -8.80 -4.51
CA ASP A 150 1.24 -10.18 -4.90
C ASP A 150 -0.24 -10.53 -4.70
N LEU A 151 -0.95 -10.75 -5.79
CA LEU A 151 -2.36 -11.17 -5.80
C LEU A 151 -2.55 -12.68 -6.02
N SER A 152 -1.49 -13.48 -6.02
CA SER A 152 -1.59 -14.93 -6.33
C SER A 152 -2.59 -15.68 -5.45
N GLY A 153 -2.76 -15.25 -4.20
CA GLY A 153 -3.75 -15.79 -3.26
C GLY A 153 -5.20 -15.36 -3.51
N THR A 154 -5.43 -14.40 -4.42
CA THR A 154 -6.75 -13.82 -4.71
C THR A 154 -7.22 -14.06 -6.14
N LEU A 155 -6.45 -14.81 -6.92
CA LEU A 155 -6.83 -15.22 -8.27
C LEU A 155 -7.80 -16.41 -8.21
N ASP A 156 -8.67 -16.49 -9.21
CA ASP A 156 -9.38 -17.74 -9.48
C ASP A 156 -8.46 -18.75 -10.18
N SER A 157 -8.99 -19.96 -10.49
CA SER A 157 -8.22 -21.01 -11.16
C SER A 157 -7.77 -20.67 -12.58
N GLU A 158 -8.32 -19.63 -13.18
CA GLU A 158 -8.05 -19.17 -14.54
C GLU A 158 -7.25 -17.87 -14.58
N GLY A 159 -6.91 -17.32 -13.40
CA GLY A 159 -6.12 -16.09 -13.26
C GLY A 159 -6.93 -14.81 -13.34
N THR A 160 -8.23 -14.87 -13.17
CA THR A 160 -9.11 -13.71 -13.10
C THR A 160 -9.15 -13.16 -11.67
N VAL A 161 -9.21 -11.85 -11.53
CA VAL A 161 -9.38 -11.17 -10.24
C VAL A 161 -10.50 -10.13 -10.31
N THR A 162 -11.21 -9.98 -9.21
CA THR A 162 -12.16 -8.88 -9.03
C THR A 162 -11.57 -7.86 -8.07
N ILE A 163 -11.40 -6.64 -8.55
CA ILE A 163 -10.86 -5.52 -7.80
C ILE A 163 -12.00 -4.61 -7.34
N VAL A 164 -11.93 -4.21 -6.08
CA VAL A 164 -12.84 -3.25 -5.46
C VAL A 164 -12.02 -2.06 -4.97
N PHE A 165 -12.41 -0.85 -5.35
CA PHE A 165 -11.94 0.38 -4.72
C PHE A 165 -13.03 0.98 -3.86
N THR A 166 -12.66 1.42 -2.65
CA THR A 166 -13.52 2.18 -1.74
C THR A 166 -12.87 3.51 -1.40
N ASP A 167 -13.68 4.54 -1.18
CA ASP A 167 -13.18 5.87 -0.84
C ASP A 167 -14.25 6.69 -0.11
N ILE A 168 -13.86 7.51 0.88
CA ILE A 168 -14.78 8.36 1.62
C ILE A 168 -14.99 9.65 0.83
N VAL A 169 -16.25 9.96 0.55
CA VAL A 169 -16.62 11.16 -0.21
C VAL A 169 -16.33 12.42 0.60
N ASP A 170 -15.72 13.41 -0.05
CA ASP A 170 -15.38 14.71 0.55
C ASP A 170 -14.57 14.61 1.85
N SER A 171 -13.70 13.61 1.97
CA SER A 171 -12.89 13.33 3.17
C SER A 171 -12.10 14.54 3.66
N THR A 172 -11.54 15.34 2.76
CA THR A 172 -10.84 16.61 3.10
C THR A 172 -11.77 17.62 3.77
N VAL A 173 -13.02 17.72 3.28
CA VAL A 173 -14.03 18.62 3.86
C VAL A 173 -14.46 18.10 5.23
N LEU A 174 -14.63 16.78 5.37
CA LEU A 174 -14.96 16.13 6.63
C LEU A 174 -13.86 16.35 7.66
N LEU A 175 -12.60 16.14 7.29
CA LEU A 175 -11.45 16.44 8.14
C LEU A 175 -11.45 17.88 8.62
N GLY A 176 -11.68 18.85 7.72
CA GLY A 176 -11.74 20.27 8.06
C GLY A 176 -12.87 20.63 9.04
N ARG A 177 -14.00 19.93 8.97
CA ARG A 177 -15.15 20.15 9.85
C ARG A 177 -15.04 19.48 11.21
N LEU A 178 -14.45 18.27 11.25
CA LEU A 178 -14.34 17.44 12.45
C LEU A 178 -13.10 17.76 13.29
N GLY A 179 -12.04 18.23 12.63
CA GLY A 179 -10.71 18.30 13.19
C GLY A 179 -10.02 16.94 13.26
N ASP A 180 -8.71 16.96 13.45
CA ASP A 180 -7.82 15.79 13.30
C ASP A 180 -8.25 14.59 14.16
N ARG A 181 -8.58 14.82 15.44
CA ARG A 181 -8.88 13.73 16.39
C ARG A 181 -10.17 12.98 16.06
N ALA A 182 -11.26 13.74 15.86
CA ALA A 182 -12.56 13.11 15.56
C ALA A 182 -12.58 12.47 14.16
N TRP A 183 -11.85 13.04 13.20
CA TRP A 183 -11.63 12.42 11.91
C TRP A 183 -10.88 11.10 12.04
N LEU A 184 -9.80 11.07 12.83
CA LEU A 184 -9.01 9.88 13.08
C LEU A 184 -9.83 8.73 13.66
N ASP A 185 -10.64 9.03 14.70
CA ASP A 185 -11.51 8.04 15.32
C ASP A 185 -12.52 7.45 14.30
N ARG A 186 -13.06 8.30 13.40
CA ARG A 186 -13.96 7.84 12.32
C ARG A 186 -13.25 6.99 11.30
N LEU A 187 -12.07 7.40 10.88
CA LEU A 187 -11.28 6.68 9.88
C LEU A 187 -10.85 5.30 10.40
N GLN A 188 -10.40 5.20 11.64
CA GLN A 188 -10.07 3.91 12.26
C GLN A 188 -11.27 2.97 12.29
N ARG A 189 -12.45 3.49 12.66
CA ARG A 189 -13.69 2.70 12.65
C ARG A 189 -14.09 2.28 11.23
N HIS A 190 -13.93 3.17 10.25
CA HIS A 190 -14.16 2.86 8.84
C HIS A 190 -13.23 1.74 8.36
N ASN A 191 -11.91 1.88 8.58
CA ASN A 191 -10.93 0.89 8.15
C ASN A 191 -11.17 -0.47 8.80
N ALA A 192 -11.52 -0.52 10.08
CA ALA A 192 -11.89 -1.76 10.75
C ALA A 192 -13.11 -2.43 10.12
N ILE A 193 -14.13 -1.67 9.66
CA ILE A 193 -15.26 -2.19 8.92
C ILE A 193 -14.82 -2.78 7.58
N ILE A 194 -13.96 -2.08 6.83
CA ILE A 194 -13.41 -2.55 5.56
C ILE A 194 -12.67 -3.88 5.75
N GLU A 195 -11.72 -3.95 6.68
CA GLU A 195 -10.92 -5.14 6.95
C GLU A 195 -11.77 -6.34 7.37
N GLN A 196 -12.65 -6.15 8.35
CA GLN A 196 -13.50 -7.21 8.85
C GLN A 196 -14.44 -7.74 7.77
N THR A 197 -15.13 -6.83 7.07
CA THR A 197 -16.12 -7.21 6.05
C THR A 197 -15.45 -7.90 4.87
N THR A 198 -14.24 -7.45 4.47
CA THR A 198 -13.47 -8.07 3.40
C THR A 198 -13.08 -9.50 3.76
N ALA A 199 -12.58 -9.74 4.96
CA ALA A 199 -12.22 -11.06 5.45
C ALA A 199 -13.44 -12.02 5.53
N GLU A 200 -14.59 -11.52 6.03
CA GLU A 200 -15.84 -12.29 6.12
C GLU A 200 -16.34 -12.75 4.75
N HIS A 201 -16.05 -12.01 3.68
CA HIS A 201 -16.42 -12.35 2.31
C HIS A 201 -15.32 -13.08 1.52
N GLY A 202 -14.20 -13.42 2.18
CA GLY A 202 -13.09 -14.17 1.58
C GLY A 202 -12.32 -13.36 0.53
N GLY A 203 -12.20 -12.06 0.76
CA GLY A 203 -11.34 -11.15 0.04
C GLY A 203 -10.07 -10.82 0.82
N THR A 204 -9.18 -10.08 0.19
CA THR A 204 -7.94 -9.57 0.76
C THR A 204 -7.91 -8.05 0.61
N VAL A 205 -7.54 -7.34 1.68
CA VAL A 205 -7.17 -5.93 1.58
C VAL A 205 -5.77 -5.87 1.01
N VAL A 206 -5.65 -5.34 -0.20
CA VAL A 206 -4.39 -5.26 -0.94
C VAL A 206 -3.59 -4.06 -0.49
N GLU A 207 -4.26 -2.91 -0.38
CA GLU A 207 -3.66 -1.65 0.02
C GLU A 207 -4.71 -0.78 0.71
N THR A 208 -4.28 -0.06 1.75
CA THR A 208 -5.09 0.99 2.39
C THR A 208 -4.24 2.23 2.55
N GLN A 209 -4.70 3.33 1.98
CA GLN A 209 -4.02 4.59 2.16
C GLN A 209 -5.00 5.73 2.46
N GLY A 210 -4.85 6.30 3.65
CA GLY A 210 -5.77 7.33 4.10
C GLY A 210 -7.19 6.78 4.26
N ASP A 211 -8.09 7.31 3.46
CA ASP A 211 -9.52 7.00 3.39
C ASP A 211 -9.89 6.07 2.23
N GLY A 212 -8.93 5.75 1.35
CA GLY A 212 -9.10 4.84 0.23
C GLY A 212 -8.56 3.43 0.52
N SER A 213 -9.26 2.40 0.02
CA SER A 213 -8.79 1.01 0.09
C SER A 213 -8.98 0.30 -1.24
N MET A 214 -8.01 -0.55 -1.58
CA MET A 214 -8.11 -1.51 -2.66
C MET A 214 -8.25 -2.92 -2.10
N LEU A 215 -9.28 -3.63 -2.54
CA LEU A 215 -9.58 -5.00 -2.13
C LEU A 215 -9.53 -5.91 -3.36
N ALA A 216 -9.16 -7.18 -3.18
CA ALA A 216 -9.14 -8.17 -4.22
C ALA A 216 -9.92 -9.43 -3.83
N PHE A 217 -10.63 -10.01 -4.80
CA PHE A 217 -11.45 -11.19 -4.63
C PHE A 217 -11.30 -12.18 -5.79
N PRO A 218 -11.32 -13.49 -5.53
CA PRO A 218 -11.36 -14.49 -6.60
C PRO A 218 -12.74 -14.63 -7.24
N SER A 219 -13.77 -13.88 -6.81
CA SER A 219 -15.13 -14.00 -7.27
C SER A 219 -15.85 -12.66 -7.30
N ALA A 220 -16.38 -12.28 -8.48
CA ALA A 220 -17.20 -11.09 -8.66
C ALA A 220 -18.41 -11.06 -7.73
N ARG A 221 -19.08 -12.20 -7.54
CA ARG A 221 -20.25 -12.30 -6.64
C ARG A 221 -19.88 -12.03 -5.18
N ARG A 222 -18.73 -12.52 -4.70
CA ARG A 222 -18.24 -12.23 -3.34
C ARG A 222 -17.85 -10.77 -3.19
N ALA A 223 -17.20 -10.21 -4.19
CA ALA A 223 -16.81 -8.81 -4.21
C ALA A 223 -18.02 -7.87 -4.11
N VAL A 224 -19.07 -8.12 -4.92
CA VAL A 224 -20.30 -7.33 -4.87
C VAL A 224 -21.02 -7.51 -3.53
N ALA A 225 -21.12 -8.74 -3.00
CA ALA A 225 -21.72 -8.98 -1.68
C ALA A 225 -20.93 -8.25 -0.56
N CYS A 226 -19.61 -8.26 -0.62
CA CYS A 226 -18.77 -7.49 0.29
C CYS A 226 -19.03 -5.97 0.17
N ALA A 227 -19.06 -5.44 -1.06
CA ALA A 227 -19.32 -4.02 -1.31
C ALA A 227 -20.68 -3.57 -0.74
N GLN A 228 -21.75 -4.37 -0.93
CA GLN A 228 -23.06 -4.12 -0.31
C GLN A 228 -22.99 -4.17 1.22
N ALA A 229 -22.29 -5.16 1.79
CA ALA A 229 -22.13 -5.30 3.24
C ALA A 229 -21.35 -4.12 3.84
N ILE A 230 -20.30 -3.64 3.17
CA ILE A 230 -19.54 -2.44 3.56
C ILE A 230 -20.47 -1.22 3.60
N GLN A 231 -21.25 -0.95 2.54
CA GLN A 231 -22.17 0.18 2.51
C GLN A 231 -23.18 0.11 3.67
N CYS A 232 -23.78 -1.06 3.90
CA CYS A 232 -24.71 -1.26 5.00
C CYS A 232 -24.05 -1.08 6.37
N ALA A 233 -22.81 -1.56 6.55
CA ALA A 233 -22.09 -1.46 7.82
C ALA A 233 -21.65 -0.01 8.10
N VAL A 234 -21.14 0.69 7.10
CA VAL A 234 -20.78 2.12 7.19
C VAL A 234 -22.03 2.96 7.45
N GLY A 235 -23.11 2.76 6.69
CA GLY A 235 -24.37 3.47 6.90
C GLY A 235 -24.89 3.31 8.33
N ARG A 236 -24.87 2.11 8.91
CA ARG A 236 -25.25 1.86 10.30
C ARG A 236 -24.27 2.46 11.32
N ALA A 237 -22.98 2.33 11.06
CA ALA A 237 -21.95 2.80 11.97
C ALA A 237 -21.96 4.33 12.13
N PHE A 238 -22.34 5.05 11.08
CA PHE A 238 -22.32 6.50 11.02
C PHE A 238 -23.70 7.14 10.80
N ALA A 239 -24.81 6.39 11.07
CA ALA A 239 -26.18 6.86 10.89
C ALA A 239 -26.48 8.18 11.62
N ASP A 240 -25.99 8.32 12.86
CA ASP A 240 -26.18 9.51 13.70
C ASP A 240 -24.99 10.49 13.63
N ALA A 241 -24.06 10.27 12.69
CA ALA A 241 -22.86 11.08 12.59
C ALA A 241 -23.18 12.46 12.00
N SER A 242 -22.67 13.51 12.62
CA SER A 242 -22.74 14.88 12.08
C SER A 242 -21.32 15.47 11.98
N PRO A 243 -20.86 15.85 10.79
CA PRO A 243 -21.49 15.64 9.49
C PRO A 243 -21.61 14.16 9.09
N PRO A 244 -22.50 13.79 8.15
CA PRO A 244 -22.61 12.42 7.65
C PRO A 244 -21.32 12.00 6.94
N MET A 245 -21.09 10.68 6.85
CA MET A 245 -19.96 10.11 6.14
C MET A 245 -20.46 9.06 5.13
N ASP A 246 -20.23 9.32 3.87
CA ASP A 246 -20.58 8.45 2.78
C ASP A 246 -19.35 7.84 2.15
N VAL A 247 -19.46 6.58 1.71
CA VAL A 247 -18.41 5.85 0.99
C VAL A 247 -18.90 5.57 -0.43
N ARG A 248 -18.04 5.74 -1.40
CA ARG A 248 -18.24 5.29 -2.78
C ARG A 248 -17.45 4.03 -3.04
N ILE A 249 -18.03 3.10 -3.80
CA ILE A 249 -17.40 1.81 -4.09
C ILE A 249 -17.52 1.50 -5.57
N GLY A 250 -16.39 1.12 -6.20
CA GLY A 250 -16.34 0.67 -7.58
C GLY A 250 -15.80 -0.75 -7.69
N VAL A 251 -16.40 -1.57 -8.57
CA VAL A 251 -16.03 -2.98 -8.75
C VAL A 251 -15.79 -3.28 -10.23
N HIS A 252 -14.67 -3.93 -10.52
CA HIS A 252 -14.37 -4.44 -11.84
C HIS A 252 -13.68 -5.80 -11.77
N THR A 253 -13.93 -6.65 -12.75
CA THR A 253 -13.31 -7.97 -12.92
C THR A 253 -12.54 -8.01 -14.22
N GLY A 254 -11.34 -8.53 -14.18
CA GLY A 254 -10.50 -8.74 -15.35
C GLY A 254 -9.35 -9.69 -15.07
N ASP A 255 -8.56 -9.96 -16.08
CA ASP A 255 -7.42 -10.84 -15.96
C ASP A 255 -6.30 -10.20 -15.13
N ALA A 256 -5.69 -11.00 -14.27
CA ALA A 256 -4.50 -10.64 -13.49
C ALA A 256 -3.23 -11.34 -14.02
N ILE A 257 -3.29 -12.07 -15.15
CA ILE A 257 -2.22 -12.91 -15.69
C ILE A 257 -1.40 -12.20 -16.77
N HIS A 258 -0.18 -12.30 -16.57
CA HIS A 258 1.07 -12.64 -17.24
C HIS A 258 1.14 -12.61 -18.76
N GLU A 259 1.71 -11.54 -19.26
CA GLU A 259 2.91 -11.58 -20.10
C GLU A 259 3.45 -10.15 -20.14
N GLY A 260 4.50 -9.90 -19.33
CA GLY A 260 5.06 -8.56 -19.21
C GLY A 260 4.17 -7.58 -18.44
N ASP A 261 4.70 -6.46 -18.11
CA ASP A 261 4.27 -5.40 -17.17
C ASP A 261 2.87 -4.79 -17.30
N HIS A 262 1.94 -5.30 -18.11
CA HIS A 262 0.77 -4.50 -18.53
C HIS A 262 -0.61 -4.94 -18.05
N PHE A 263 -0.85 -6.19 -17.64
CA PHE A 263 -2.22 -6.66 -17.36
C PHE A 263 -2.75 -6.30 -15.99
N PHE A 264 -1.95 -6.40 -14.95
CA PHE A 264 -2.35 -5.96 -13.61
C PHE A 264 -2.82 -4.50 -13.63
N GLY A 265 -2.09 -3.63 -14.35
CA GLY A 265 -2.39 -2.22 -14.50
C GLY A 265 -3.79 -1.93 -15.09
N THR A 266 -4.22 -2.67 -16.11
CA THR A 266 -5.50 -2.38 -16.80
C THR A 266 -6.71 -2.70 -15.92
N THR A 267 -6.74 -3.85 -15.26
CA THR A 267 -7.84 -4.25 -14.38
C THR A 267 -7.96 -3.33 -13.17
N VAL A 268 -6.85 -2.99 -12.53
CA VAL A 268 -6.78 -2.03 -11.42
C VAL A 268 -7.22 -0.64 -11.87
N HIS A 269 -6.67 -0.18 -13.02
CA HIS A 269 -7.04 1.11 -13.60
C HIS A 269 -8.54 1.20 -13.87
N TYR A 270 -9.13 0.17 -14.48
CA TYR A 270 -10.56 0.16 -14.76
C TYR A 270 -11.39 0.21 -13.48
N ALA A 271 -11.06 -0.60 -12.46
CA ALA A 271 -11.76 -0.59 -11.18
C ALA A 271 -11.71 0.79 -10.49
N ALA A 272 -10.54 1.45 -10.51
CA ALA A 272 -10.36 2.79 -9.98
C ALA A 272 -11.25 3.82 -10.72
N ARG A 273 -11.35 3.72 -12.06
CA ARG A 273 -12.24 4.60 -12.85
C ARG A 273 -13.71 4.35 -12.51
N VAL A 274 -14.14 3.11 -12.36
CA VAL A 274 -15.51 2.78 -11.93
C VAL A 274 -15.82 3.40 -10.56
N ALA A 275 -14.88 3.29 -9.61
CA ALA A 275 -15.05 3.90 -8.28
C ALA A 275 -15.12 5.43 -8.32
N SER A 276 -14.35 6.06 -9.22
CA SER A 276 -14.38 7.52 -9.40
C SER A 276 -15.73 8.03 -9.92
N GLU A 277 -16.48 7.21 -10.66
CA GLU A 277 -17.81 7.52 -11.18
C GLU A 277 -18.93 7.23 -10.16
N ALA A 278 -18.63 6.51 -9.07
CA ALA A 278 -19.61 6.19 -8.05
C ALA A 278 -19.94 7.40 -7.17
N LEU A 279 -21.20 7.53 -6.80
CA LEU A 279 -21.70 8.53 -5.86
C LEU A 279 -21.51 8.08 -4.41
N GLY A 280 -21.63 9.01 -3.47
CA GLY A 280 -21.65 8.67 -2.04
C GLY A 280 -22.81 7.72 -1.72
N GLY A 281 -22.54 6.66 -0.96
CA GLY A 281 -23.51 5.61 -0.65
C GLY A 281 -23.77 4.62 -1.80
N GLU A 282 -23.03 4.69 -2.90
CA GLU A 282 -23.24 3.86 -4.08
C GLU A 282 -22.20 2.74 -4.21
N VAL A 283 -22.65 1.57 -4.67
CA VAL A 283 -21.82 0.50 -5.24
C VAL A 283 -22.02 0.49 -6.73
N LEU A 284 -20.99 0.85 -7.49
CA LEU A 284 -21.01 0.89 -8.94
C LEU A 284 -20.17 -0.23 -9.52
N VAL A 285 -20.67 -0.93 -10.52
CA VAL A 285 -19.97 -2.06 -11.13
C VAL A 285 -19.84 -1.86 -12.64
N SER A 286 -18.77 -2.41 -13.22
CA SER A 286 -18.59 -2.47 -14.67
C SER A 286 -19.56 -3.46 -15.31
N ASN A 287 -19.78 -3.34 -16.64
CA ASN A 287 -20.61 -4.26 -17.40
C ASN A 287 -20.15 -5.73 -17.24
N VAL A 288 -18.85 -5.98 -17.19
CA VAL A 288 -18.32 -7.35 -16.99
C VAL A 288 -18.78 -7.92 -15.64
N VAL A 289 -18.70 -7.14 -14.57
CA VAL A 289 -19.17 -7.57 -13.25
C VAL A 289 -20.68 -7.78 -13.27
N HIS A 290 -21.44 -6.85 -13.86
CA HIS A 290 -22.89 -6.99 -14.02
C HIS A 290 -23.24 -8.35 -14.67
N ASP A 291 -22.63 -8.67 -15.81
CA ASP A 291 -22.94 -9.89 -16.58
C ASP A 291 -22.55 -11.16 -15.81
N LEU A 292 -21.47 -11.11 -14.99
CA LEU A 292 -21.05 -12.24 -14.16
C LEU A 292 -21.97 -12.50 -12.95
N VAL A 293 -22.58 -11.44 -12.39
CA VAL A 293 -23.36 -11.57 -11.14
C VAL A 293 -24.87 -11.42 -11.34
N ALA A 294 -25.32 -10.99 -12.52
CA ALA A 294 -26.75 -10.87 -12.83
C ALA A 294 -27.50 -12.16 -12.52
N GLY A 295 -28.58 -12.07 -11.75
CA GLY A 295 -29.37 -13.22 -11.34
C GLY A 295 -29.80 -13.14 -9.87
N PRO A 296 -30.30 -14.23 -9.31
CA PRO A 296 -30.87 -14.23 -7.96
C PRO A 296 -29.91 -13.68 -6.90
N GLY A 297 -30.36 -12.69 -6.14
CA GLY A 297 -29.66 -12.12 -4.99
C GLY A 297 -28.79 -10.90 -5.28
N VAL A 298 -28.75 -10.40 -6.52
CA VAL A 298 -28.13 -9.12 -6.86
C VAL A 298 -29.07 -8.38 -7.80
N ASP A 299 -29.64 -7.28 -7.34
CA ASP A 299 -30.50 -6.40 -8.12
C ASP A 299 -29.74 -5.11 -8.44
N PHE A 300 -30.10 -4.49 -9.57
CA PHE A 300 -29.49 -3.27 -10.06
C PHE A 300 -30.56 -2.17 -10.19
N ARG A 301 -30.31 -0.99 -9.63
CA ARG A 301 -31.27 0.13 -9.66
C ARG A 301 -31.28 0.82 -11.01
N GLU A 302 -30.09 1.12 -11.53
CA GLU A 302 -29.93 1.91 -12.76
C GLU A 302 -28.63 1.56 -13.48
N SER A 303 -28.55 1.94 -14.74
CA SER A 303 -27.31 1.93 -15.50
C SER A 303 -27.04 3.28 -16.13
N ARG A 304 -25.76 3.63 -16.26
CA ARG A 304 -25.31 4.85 -16.94
C ARG A 304 -24.14 4.57 -17.84
N GLU A 305 -23.96 5.40 -18.85
CA GLU A 305 -22.80 5.39 -19.71
C GLU A 305 -21.84 6.52 -19.28
N ALA A 306 -20.56 6.22 -19.20
CA ALA A 306 -19.52 7.17 -18.82
C ALA A 306 -18.28 7.02 -19.70
N GLU A 307 -17.61 8.13 -19.97
CA GLU A 307 -16.25 8.13 -20.50
C GLU A 307 -15.29 7.99 -19.31
N LEU A 308 -14.59 6.87 -19.25
CA LEU A 308 -13.63 6.60 -18.18
C LEU A 308 -12.25 7.14 -18.56
N LYS A 309 -11.69 8.01 -17.74
CA LYS A 309 -10.39 8.65 -17.99
C LYS A 309 -9.29 7.62 -18.27
N GLY A 310 -8.65 7.70 -19.44
CA GLY A 310 -7.59 6.79 -19.86
C GLY A 310 -8.09 5.50 -20.53
N LEU A 311 -9.39 5.28 -20.63
CA LEU A 311 -10.01 4.18 -21.35
C LEU A 311 -10.79 4.72 -22.56
N SER A 312 -10.69 4.02 -23.71
CA SER A 312 -11.34 4.47 -24.93
C SER A 312 -12.82 4.06 -24.98
N GLY A 313 -13.69 4.95 -25.44
CA GLY A 313 -15.12 4.70 -25.68
C GLY A 313 -16.00 4.95 -24.47
N LEU A 314 -17.31 4.69 -24.68
CA LEU A 314 -18.31 4.76 -23.62
C LEU A 314 -18.41 3.42 -22.89
N HIS A 315 -18.43 3.47 -21.58
CA HIS A 315 -18.51 2.30 -20.70
C HIS A 315 -19.84 2.32 -19.96
N ARG A 316 -20.54 1.19 -20.01
CA ARG A 316 -21.80 1.04 -19.28
C ARG A 316 -21.51 0.55 -17.87
N LEU A 317 -22.03 1.28 -16.89
CA LEU A 317 -21.86 1.03 -15.46
C LEU A 317 -23.24 0.81 -14.82
N PHE A 318 -23.28 -0.01 -13.78
CA PHE A 318 -24.53 -0.40 -13.12
C PHE A 318 -24.44 -0.15 -11.61
N ALA A 319 -25.45 0.55 -11.07
CA ALA A 319 -25.57 0.75 -9.64
C ALA A 319 -26.27 -0.46 -9.00
N VAL A 320 -25.58 -1.09 -8.05
CA VAL A 320 -26.10 -2.24 -7.31
C VAL A 320 -27.13 -1.76 -6.29
N ASP A 321 -28.26 -2.49 -6.18
CA ASP A 321 -29.24 -2.20 -5.14
C ASP A 321 -28.73 -2.68 -3.77
N LEU A 322 -28.84 -1.82 -2.76
CA LEU A 322 -28.43 -2.13 -1.40
C LEU A 322 -29.61 -2.84 -0.71
N ILE A 323 -29.56 -4.15 -0.62
CA ILE A 323 -30.59 -4.92 0.08
C ILE A 323 -30.40 -4.70 1.59
N GLU A 324 -31.30 -3.94 2.19
CA GLU A 324 -31.48 -4.02 3.64
C GLU A 324 -31.96 -5.44 4.01
N ARG A 325 -31.05 -6.29 4.50
CA ARG A 325 -31.44 -7.58 5.09
C ARG A 325 -32.21 -7.34 6.39
N GLY A 326 -33.47 -6.96 6.27
CA GLY A 326 -34.34 -6.58 7.38
C GLY A 326 -35.82 -6.94 7.22
N GLU A 327 -36.23 -7.62 6.13
CA GLU A 327 -37.58 -8.21 6.06
C GLU A 327 -37.52 -9.53 5.28
N SER A 328 -37.61 -10.66 5.99
CA SER A 328 -37.99 -11.92 5.39
C SER A 328 -39.35 -11.72 4.68
N PRO A 329 -39.53 -12.14 3.42
CA PRO A 329 -40.84 -12.07 2.79
C PRO A 329 -41.77 -12.93 3.60
N THR A 330 -42.69 -12.29 4.33
CA THR A 330 -43.87 -12.96 4.90
C THR A 330 -44.66 -13.57 3.75
N ASN A 331 -44.66 -14.88 3.71
CA ASN A 331 -45.48 -15.72 2.85
C ASN A 331 -46.92 -15.18 2.78
N ARG A 332 -47.38 -14.82 1.60
CA ARG A 332 -48.81 -14.81 1.24
C ARG A 332 -49.03 -15.70 0.05
#